data_80ae3183df753db221644ddf7a39a676
#
_entry.id   80ae3183df753db221644ddf7a39a676
#
_cell.length_a   1.000
_cell.length_b   1.000
_cell.length_c   1.000
_cell.angle_alpha   90.00
_cell.angle_beta   90.00
_cell.angle_gamma   90.00
#
_symmetry.space_group_name_H-M   'P 1'
#
loop_
_entity.id
_entity.type
_entity.pdbx_description
1 polymer ?
#
loop_
_entity_poly.entity_id
_entity_poly.type
_entity_poly.pdbx_seq_one_letter_code
_entity_poly.pdbx_strand_id
1 'polypeptide(L)'
;AERIKILKLIDELWDMGVVVVAAAGNYGPAPFSVTVPGISRKIITVGSFDDIRSGKGPTDCCIVKPEILAPGHDIISLGTRDGTYIRKTGTSMATPIVSGAIALFLEKYPDKRPEAVKLALYNTCDRTGDSHKGSWGIINVDKLLGII
;
A
#
# COMPACT_ATOMS: atom_id res chain seq x y z
N ALA A 1 14.05 4.76 -19.64
CA ALA A 1 14.24 3.32 -19.95
C ALA A 1 14.04 2.46 -18.69
N GLU A 2 14.76 2.68 -17.59
CA GLU A 2 14.68 1.86 -16.36
C GLU A 2 13.30 1.88 -15.69
N ARG A 3 12.66 3.04 -15.59
CA ARG A 3 11.31 3.19 -15.02
C ARG A 3 10.29 2.26 -15.72
N ILE A 4 10.31 2.21 -17.05
CA ILE A 4 9.40 1.37 -17.84
C ILE A 4 9.71 -0.12 -17.61
N LYS A 5 11.00 -0.47 -17.52
CA LYS A 5 11.42 -1.85 -17.27
C LYS A 5 10.93 -2.37 -15.90
N ILE A 6 11.07 -1.54 -14.84
CA ILE A 6 10.58 -1.90 -13.50
C ILE A 6 9.07 -2.11 -13.51
N LEU A 7 8.30 -1.18 -14.11
CA LEU A 7 6.84 -1.31 -14.18
C LEU A 7 6.41 -2.57 -14.91
N LYS A 8 7.07 -2.92 -16.01
CA LYS A 8 6.79 -4.14 -16.75
C LYS A 8 7.04 -5.40 -15.92
N LEU A 9 8.19 -5.47 -15.24
CA LEU A 9 8.53 -6.62 -14.39
C LEU A 9 7.54 -6.84 -13.23
N ILE A 10 7.13 -5.77 -12.55
CA ILE A 10 6.16 -5.91 -11.45
C ILE A 10 4.77 -6.27 -11.94
N ASP A 11 4.37 -5.81 -13.13
CA ASP A 11 3.11 -6.17 -13.75
C ASP A 11 3.11 -7.65 -14.19
N GLU A 12 4.25 -8.16 -14.68
CA GLU A 12 4.45 -9.58 -14.96
C GLU A 12 4.36 -10.44 -13.69
N LEU A 13 4.99 -10.02 -12.59
CA LEU A 13 4.87 -10.71 -11.29
C LEU A 13 3.41 -10.79 -10.82
N TRP A 14 2.66 -9.70 -10.97
CA TRP A 14 1.24 -9.67 -10.64
C TRP A 14 0.45 -10.68 -11.48
N ASP A 15 0.69 -10.73 -12.78
CA ASP A 15 0.02 -11.66 -13.71
C ASP A 15 0.36 -13.13 -13.39
N MET A 16 1.54 -13.39 -12.85
CA MET A 16 1.96 -14.72 -12.35
C MET A 16 1.27 -15.11 -11.03
N GLY A 17 0.51 -14.23 -10.40
CA GLY A 17 -0.19 -14.49 -9.16
C GLY A 17 0.53 -14.00 -7.89
N VAL A 18 1.60 -13.23 -8.02
CA VAL A 18 2.29 -12.62 -6.87
C VAL A 18 1.60 -11.34 -6.47
N VAL A 19 1.19 -11.22 -5.20
CA VAL A 19 0.66 -9.96 -4.68
C VAL A 19 1.82 -8.99 -4.46
N VAL A 20 1.88 -7.95 -5.27
CA VAL A 20 2.91 -6.91 -5.18
C VAL A 20 2.36 -5.70 -4.43
N VAL A 21 3.06 -5.29 -3.38
CA VAL A 21 2.71 -4.13 -2.54
C VAL A 21 3.86 -3.13 -2.57
N ALA A 22 3.57 -1.87 -2.85
CA ALA A 22 4.57 -0.82 -2.98
C ALA A 22 4.19 0.45 -2.22
N ALA A 23 5.19 1.17 -1.73
CA ALA A 23 5.01 2.47 -1.11
C ALA A 23 4.63 3.54 -2.14
N ALA A 24 3.78 4.49 -1.75
CA ALA A 24 3.40 5.63 -2.57
C ALA A 24 4.57 6.62 -2.80
N GLY A 25 5.56 6.63 -1.88
CA GLY A 25 6.61 7.64 -1.83
C GLY A 25 6.29 8.77 -0.86
N ASN A 26 7.29 9.61 -0.59
CA ASN A 26 7.23 10.65 0.43
C ASN A 26 7.43 12.07 -0.16
N TYR A 27 6.88 12.29 -1.36
CA TYR A 27 6.95 13.57 -2.08
C TYR A 27 5.63 14.33 -2.09
N GLY A 28 4.64 13.90 -1.27
CA GLY A 28 3.39 14.63 -1.05
C GLY A 28 3.61 15.94 -0.29
N PRO A 29 2.55 16.69 -0.03
CA PRO A 29 1.13 16.38 -0.23
C PRO A 29 0.56 16.74 -1.62
N ALA A 30 1.37 17.25 -2.54
CA ALA A 30 0.90 17.66 -3.86
C ALA A 30 0.32 16.48 -4.67
N PRO A 31 -0.67 16.72 -5.54
CA PRO A 31 -1.11 15.75 -6.53
C PRO A 31 0.06 15.28 -7.42
N PHE A 32 -0.08 14.09 -8.03
CA PHE A 32 0.93 13.48 -8.91
C PHE A 32 2.27 13.17 -8.25
N SER A 33 2.30 13.04 -6.91
CA SER A 33 3.51 12.78 -6.14
C SER A 33 3.78 11.30 -5.83
N VAL A 34 2.94 10.39 -6.34
CA VAL A 34 3.18 8.95 -6.24
C VAL A 34 4.37 8.55 -7.12
N THR A 35 5.29 7.78 -6.56
CA THR A 35 6.53 7.39 -7.25
C THR A 35 6.48 5.97 -7.80
N VAL A 36 7.40 5.65 -8.71
CA VAL A 36 7.64 4.28 -9.19
C VAL A 36 8.16 3.43 -8.01
N PRO A 37 7.66 2.21 -7.82
CA PRO A 37 6.73 1.47 -8.66
C PRO A 37 5.25 1.70 -8.36
N GLY A 38 4.89 2.48 -7.34
CA GLY A 38 3.53 2.71 -6.86
C GLY A 38 2.54 3.26 -7.91
N ILE A 39 3.01 3.81 -9.02
CA ILE A 39 2.16 4.28 -10.12
C ILE A 39 1.60 3.16 -10.99
N SER A 40 2.08 1.90 -10.86
CA SER A 40 1.54 0.79 -11.64
C SER A 40 0.06 0.59 -11.38
N ARG A 41 -0.70 0.32 -12.44
CA ARG A 41 -2.16 0.12 -12.37
C ARG A 41 -2.55 -1.15 -11.61
N LYS A 42 -1.72 -2.19 -11.70
CA LYS A 42 -2.05 -3.52 -11.20
C LYS A 42 -1.83 -3.65 -9.69
N ILE A 43 -0.65 -3.26 -9.22
CA ILE A 43 -0.20 -3.52 -7.86
C ILE A 43 -0.97 -2.71 -6.79
N ILE A 44 -0.80 -3.11 -5.54
CA ILE A 44 -1.34 -2.38 -4.38
C ILE A 44 -0.33 -1.33 -3.94
N THR A 45 -0.75 -0.07 -3.96
CA THR A 45 0.09 1.06 -3.51
C THR A 45 -0.40 1.56 -2.17
N VAL A 46 0.52 1.69 -1.23
CA VAL A 46 0.23 2.04 0.16
C VAL A 46 0.72 3.45 0.46
N GLY A 47 -0.19 4.28 0.96
CA GLY A 47 0.11 5.59 1.54
C GLY A 47 0.09 5.54 3.06
N SER A 48 0.54 6.63 3.67
CA SER A 48 0.44 6.87 5.11
C SER A 48 -0.71 7.85 5.36
N PHE A 49 -1.62 7.53 6.29
CA PHE A 49 -2.70 8.47 6.64
C PHE A 49 -2.25 9.53 7.63
N ASP A 50 -1.18 9.29 8.35
CA ASP A 50 -0.64 10.09 9.45
C ASP A 50 0.70 10.80 9.09
N ASP A 51 1.15 10.73 7.84
CA ASP A 51 2.31 11.48 7.32
C ASP A 51 1.89 12.36 6.13
N ILE A 52 1.97 13.68 6.32
CA ILE A 52 1.63 14.68 5.30
C ILE A 52 2.45 14.53 4.01
N ARG A 53 3.65 13.94 4.09
CA ARG A 53 4.53 13.71 2.92
C ARG A 53 4.10 12.51 2.09
N SER A 54 3.11 11.74 2.52
CA SER A 54 2.59 10.60 1.76
C SER A 54 2.25 11.02 0.33
N GLY A 55 2.77 10.27 -0.65
CA GLY A 55 2.49 10.52 -2.06
C GLY A 55 0.99 10.41 -2.36
N LYS A 56 0.50 11.33 -3.20
CA LYS A 56 -0.92 11.43 -3.58
C LYS A 56 -1.10 11.40 -5.09
N GLY A 57 -2.16 10.70 -5.51
CA GLY A 57 -2.63 10.72 -6.89
C GLY A 57 -3.40 12.01 -7.25
N PRO A 58 -4.04 12.00 -8.41
CA PRO A 58 -4.05 10.90 -9.37
C PRO A 58 -2.69 10.65 -10.01
N THR A 59 -2.53 9.52 -10.69
CA THR A 59 -1.38 9.30 -11.58
C THR A 59 -1.62 9.94 -12.94
N ASP A 60 -0.60 10.01 -13.79
CA ASP A 60 -0.71 10.52 -15.18
C ASP A 60 -1.82 9.82 -15.98
N CYS A 61 -2.21 8.61 -15.58
CA CYS A 61 -3.31 7.85 -16.19
C CYS A 61 -4.65 8.04 -15.46
N CYS A 62 -4.82 9.07 -14.65
CA CYS A 62 -6.03 9.35 -13.87
C CYS A 62 -6.49 8.21 -12.97
N ILE A 63 -5.56 7.41 -12.43
CA ILE A 63 -5.86 6.28 -11.53
C ILE A 63 -5.74 6.74 -10.10
N VAL A 64 -6.67 6.27 -9.26
CA VAL A 64 -6.62 6.47 -7.80
C VAL A 64 -5.40 5.75 -7.23
N LYS A 65 -4.50 6.53 -6.64
CA LYS A 65 -3.30 6.08 -5.94
C LYS A 65 -2.99 7.05 -4.77
N PRO A 66 -2.52 6.55 -3.63
CA PRO A 66 -2.42 5.13 -3.25
C PRO A 66 -3.81 4.51 -3.13
N GLU A 67 -3.93 3.19 -3.29
CA GLU A 67 -5.20 2.49 -3.07
C GLU A 67 -5.59 2.51 -1.61
N ILE A 68 -4.66 2.10 -0.75
CA ILE A 68 -4.92 1.88 0.68
C ILE A 68 -3.97 2.70 1.53
N LEU A 69 -4.44 3.13 2.69
CA LEU A 69 -3.67 3.87 3.69
C LEU A 69 -3.44 3.00 4.92
N ALA A 70 -2.27 3.13 5.53
CA ALA A 70 -1.93 2.48 6.79
C ALA A 70 -1.11 3.44 7.67
N PRO A 71 -0.92 3.13 8.97
CA PRO A 71 -0.03 3.92 9.84
C PRO A 71 1.38 3.94 9.29
N GLY A 72 2.00 5.09 9.22
CA GLY A 72 3.37 5.24 8.72
C GLY A 72 4.18 6.28 9.48
N HIS A 73 3.60 6.94 10.49
CA HIS A 73 4.28 7.93 11.31
C HIS A 73 4.77 7.29 12.61
N ASP A 74 6.05 7.53 12.92
CA ASP A 74 6.67 7.14 14.19
C ASP A 74 6.60 5.64 14.51
N ILE A 75 6.68 4.81 13.46
CA ILE A 75 6.58 3.36 13.56
C ILE A 75 7.85 2.79 14.20
N ILE A 76 7.65 2.04 15.29
CA ILE A 76 8.73 1.32 15.98
C ILE A 76 8.91 -0.04 15.33
N SER A 77 10.12 -0.37 14.94
CA SER A 77 10.48 -1.66 14.37
C SER A 77 11.88 -2.08 14.79
N LEU A 78 12.28 -3.29 14.41
CA LEU A 78 13.62 -3.81 14.69
C LEU A 78 14.69 -2.95 14.03
N GLY A 79 15.74 -2.68 14.78
CA GLY A 79 16.95 -2.02 14.29
C GLY A 79 17.90 -3.00 13.58
N THR A 80 18.98 -2.47 13.04
CA THR A 80 20.02 -3.27 12.36
C THR A 80 20.99 -3.98 13.31
N ARG A 81 20.94 -3.66 14.60
CA ARG A 81 21.75 -4.30 15.66
C ARG A 81 20.83 -5.15 16.51
N ASP A 82 21.30 -6.31 16.94
CA ASP A 82 20.56 -7.24 17.80
C ASP A 82 20.01 -6.54 19.05
N GLY A 83 18.72 -6.79 19.32
CA GLY A 83 18.02 -6.24 20.47
C GLY A 83 17.73 -4.75 20.42
N THR A 84 17.98 -4.08 19.30
CA THR A 84 17.67 -2.65 19.14
C THR A 84 16.35 -2.41 18.40
N TYR A 85 15.71 -1.28 18.75
CA TYR A 85 14.53 -0.78 18.06
C TYR A 85 14.81 0.61 17.49
N ILE A 86 14.16 0.91 16.39
CA ILE A 86 14.28 2.19 15.69
C ILE A 86 12.89 2.73 15.36
N ARG A 87 12.71 4.05 15.44
CA ARG A 87 11.53 4.75 14.97
C ARG A 87 11.76 5.31 13.58
N LYS A 88 10.82 5.09 12.67
CA LYS A 88 10.85 5.67 11.32
C LYS A 88 9.46 6.13 10.89
N THR A 89 9.47 7.13 9.99
CA THR A 89 8.26 7.69 9.39
C THR A 89 8.35 7.65 7.87
N GLY A 90 7.27 7.24 7.21
CA GLY A 90 7.14 7.23 5.76
C GLY A 90 6.22 6.12 5.25
N THR A 91 5.84 6.22 4.00
CA THR A 91 5.03 5.20 3.31
C THR A 91 5.72 3.83 3.26
N SER A 92 7.05 3.80 3.34
CA SER A 92 7.83 2.56 3.48
C SER A 92 7.57 1.82 4.79
N MET A 93 7.08 2.53 5.84
CA MET A 93 6.69 1.93 7.12
C MET A 93 5.24 1.45 7.10
N ALA A 94 4.38 2.13 6.35
CA ALA A 94 2.99 1.73 6.14
C ALA A 94 2.86 0.45 5.27
N THR A 95 3.73 0.31 4.28
CA THR A 95 3.70 -0.79 3.30
C THR A 95 3.79 -2.18 3.95
N PRO A 96 4.73 -2.50 4.87
CA PRO A 96 4.81 -3.81 5.50
C PRO A 96 3.60 -4.15 6.39
N ILE A 97 2.90 -3.16 6.93
CA ILE A 97 1.66 -3.39 7.69
C ILE A 97 0.59 -3.98 6.76
N VAL A 98 0.42 -3.40 5.57
CA VAL A 98 -0.51 -3.92 4.55
C VAL A 98 -0.05 -5.29 4.06
N SER A 99 1.24 -5.48 3.81
CA SER A 99 1.79 -6.78 3.39
C SER A 99 1.54 -7.87 4.42
N GLY A 100 1.72 -7.58 5.71
CA GLY A 100 1.44 -8.51 6.81
C GLY A 100 -0.04 -8.86 6.89
N ALA A 101 -0.94 -7.88 6.77
CA ALA A 101 -2.38 -8.11 6.74
C ALA A 101 -2.81 -8.99 5.55
N ILE A 102 -2.20 -8.78 4.37
CA ILE A 102 -2.43 -9.61 3.20
C ILE A 102 -1.92 -11.03 3.40
N ALA A 103 -0.78 -11.21 4.05
CA ALA A 103 -0.25 -12.54 4.38
C ALA A 103 -1.23 -13.33 5.25
N LEU A 104 -1.78 -12.71 6.30
CA LEU A 104 -2.82 -13.32 7.15
C LEU A 104 -4.11 -13.61 6.36
N PHE A 105 -4.51 -12.73 5.45
CA PHE A 105 -5.66 -12.97 4.57
C PHE A 105 -5.42 -14.18 3.66
N LEU A 106 -4.24 -14.31 3.06
CA LEU A 106 -3.89 -15.42 2.20
C LEU A 106 -3.68 -16.72 2.96
N GLU A 107 -3.25 -16.69 4.23
CA GLU A 107 -3.26 -17.88 5.11
C GLU A 107 -4.69 -18.43 5.27
N LYS A 108 -5.66 -17.53 5.46
CA LYS A 108 -7.08 -17.92 5.59
C LYS A 108 -7.71 -18.29 4.25
N TYR A 109 -7.28 -17.68 3.16
CA TYR A 109 -7.85 -17.85 1.81
C TYR A 109 -6.75 -18.10 0.78
N PRO A 110 -6.07 -19.26 0.80
CA PRO A 110 -4.83 -19.52 0.03
C PRO A 110 -5.02 -19.50 -1.49
N ASP A 111 -6.23 -19.75 -1.98
CA ASP A 111 -6.52 -19.79 -3.42
C ASP A 111 -6.85 -18.41 -4.03
N LYS A 112 -6.82 -17.35 -3.22
CA LYS A 112 -7.14 -16.00 -3.70
C LYS A 112 -6.02 -15.42 -4.55
N ARG A 113 -6.36 -15.00 -5.76
CA ARG A 113 -5.46 -14.31 -6.68
C ARG A 113 -5.29 -12.83 -6.28
N PRO A 114 -4.24 -12.15 -6.77
CA PRO A 114 -3.96 -10.76 -6.44
C PRO A 114 -5.14 -9.80 -6.63
N GLU A 115 -5.95 -9.98 -7.68
CA GLU A 115 -7.13 -9.17 -7.94
C GLU A 115 -8.19 -9.32 -6.84
N ALA A 116 -8.37 -10.55 -6.34
CA ALA A 116 -9.30 -10.83 -5.25
C ALA A 116 -8.82 -10.22 -3.92
N VAL A 117 -7.51 -10.24 -3.66
CA VAL A 117 -6.90 -9.56 -2.51
C VAL A 117 -7.14 -8.05 -2.60
N LYS A 118 -6.90 -7.46 -3.76
CA LYS A 118 -7.11 -6.04 -4.01
C LYS A 118 -8.59 -5.64 -3.81
N LEU A 119 -9.52 -6.46 -4.29
CA LEU A 119 -10.95 -6.26 -4.08
C LEU A 119 -11.36 -6.40 -2.61
N ALA A 120 -10.79 -7.37 -1.88
CA ALA A 120 -11.03 -7.54 -0.45
C ALA A 120 -10.60 -6.29 0.34
N LEU A 121 -9.42 -5.75 0.08
CA LEU A 121 -8.97 -4.49 0.68
C LEU A 121 -9.92 -3.33 0.39
N TYR A 122 -10.39 -3.20 -0.86
CA TYR A 122 -11.35 -2.18 -1.24
C TYR A 122 -12.67 -2.28 -0.47
N ASN A 123 -13.19 -3.50 -0.31
CA ASN A 123 -14.48 -3.74 0.33
C ASN A 123 -14.44 -3.60 1.86
N THR A 124 -13.27 -3.79 2.47
CA THR A 124 -13.12 -3.85 3.93
C THR A 124 -12.45 -2.63 4.55
N CYS A 125 -11.83 -1.74 3.74
CA CYS A 125 -11.20 -0.53 4.26
C CYS A 125 -12.22 0.43 4.88
N ASP A 126 -11.78 1.17 5.90
CA ASP A 126 -12.58 2.23 6.50
C ASP A 126 -12.51 3.49 5.64
N ARG A 127 -13.68 3.92 5.14
CA ARG A 127 -13.78 5.14 4.33
C ARG A 127 -13.54 6.38 5.18
N THR A 128 -12.68 7.25 4.75
CA THR A 128 -12.23 8.43 5.52
C THR A 128 -12.91 9.74 5.11
N GLY A 129 -13.93 9.66 4.26
CA GLY A 129 -14.59 10.85 3.74
C GLY A 129 -13.62 11.77 2.99
N ASP A 130 -13.74 13.08 3.24
CA ASP A 130 -12.92 14.09 2.55
C ASP A 130 -11.48 14.18 3.03
N SER A 131 -11.16 13.64 4.20
CA SER A 131 -9.85 13.78 4.86
C SER A 131 -8.71 13.16 4.05
N HIS A 132 -9.00 12.10 3.28
CA HIS A 132 -8.01 11.36 2.50
C HIS A 132 -8.50 11.12 1.07
N LYS A 133 -9.01 12.19 0.45
CA LYS A 133 -9.42 12.18 -0.96
C LYS A 133 -8.31 11.62 -1.84
N GLY A 134 -8.65 10.68 -2.71
CA GLY A 134 -7.71 10.05 -3.64
C GLY A 134 -7.14 8.71 -3.19
N SER A 135 -7.71 8.10 -2.13
CA SER A 135 -7.49 6.70 -1.74
C SER A 135 -8.83 6.00 -1.51
N TRP A 136 -8.81 4.68 -1.38
CA TRP A 136 -10.02 3.92 -1.01
C TRP A 136 -10.38 4.10 0.47
N GLY A 137 -9.38 4.21 1.33
CA GLY A 137 -9.55 4.36 2.78
C GLY A 137 -8.36 3.79 3.56
N ILE A 138 -8.55 3.71 4.88
CA ILE A 138 -7.56 3.14 5.81
C ILE A 138 -7.80 1.63 5.92
N ILE A 139 -6.73 0.85 5.94
CA ILE A 139 -6.82 -0.61 6.13
C ILE A 139 -7.52 -0.95 7.44
N ASN A 140 -8.49 -1.85 7.38
CA ASN A 140 -9.13 -2.46 8.53
C ASN A 140 -8.86 -3.97 8.51
N VAL A 141 -7.92 -4.40 9.34
CA VAL A 141 -7.44 -5.81 9.34
C VAL A 141 -8.53 -6.74 9.87
N ASP A 142 -9.30 -6.32 10.87
CA ASP A 142 -10.36 -7.15 11.47
C ASP A 142 -11.47 -7.45 10.44
N LYS A 143 -11.91 -6.43 9.70
CA LYS A 143 -12.86 -6.61 8.59
C LYS A 143 -12.26 -7.47 7.47
N LEU A 144 -10.99 -7.24 7.11
CA LEU A 144 -10.31 -8.02 6.07
C LEU A 144 -10.26 -9.51 6.41
N LEU A 145 -10.03 -9.83 7.68
CA LEU A 145 -9.98 -11.20 8.19
C LEU A 145 -11.37 -11.75 8.55
N GLY A 146 -12.42 -10.94 8.50
CA GLY A 146 -13.78 -11.35 8.86
C GLY A 146 -13.93 -11.66 10.35
N ILE A 147 -13.27 -10.88 11.21
CA ILE A 147 -13.34 -10.98 12.67
C ILE A 147 -14.54 -10.18 13.19
N ILE A 148 -14.89 -9.07 12.54
CA ILE A 148 -16.04 -8.19 12.82
C ILE A 148 -16.80 -7.86 11.54
#